data_5ce300ad090e74b227883a6c587d2259
#
_entry.id   5ce300ad090e74b227883a6c587d2259
#
_cell.length_a   1.000
_cell.length_b   1.000
_cell.length_c   1.000
_cell.angle_alpha   90.00
_cell.angle_beta   90.00
_cell.angle_gamma   90.00
#
_symmetry.space_group_name_H-M   'P 1'
#
loop_
_entity.id
_entity.type
_entity.pdbx_description
1 polymer ?
#
loop_
_entity_poly.entity_id
_entity_poly.type
_entity_poly.pdbx_seq_one_letter_code
_entity_poly.pdbx_strand_id
1 'polypeptide(L)'
;MAKVGNQGDGGGRPLVVFDAAQTAQVEALAAVLSKGQMADYFSISETTLREVESRQPEVFDAYKRGKAKAIGNVAKNLITQAQNGNISAAIFYLKTQAGWKEDKEQTDTRPTVNITYVTPDSAP
;
A
#
# COMPACT_ATOMS: atom_id res chain seq x y z
N MET A 1 18.18 -10.30 -15.76
CA MET A 1 17.27 -9.57 -15.85
C MET A 1 16.05 -10.20 -15.98
N ALA A 2 15.21 -9.76 -15.40
CA ALA A 2 14.06 -10.34 -15.47
C ALA A 2 13.52 -10.16 -16.77
N LYS A 3 13.47 -11.12 -17.56
CA LYS A 3 13.01 -10.94 -18.76
C LYS A 3 11.64 -11.28 -18.75
N VAL A 4 10.86 -10.48 -19.15
CA VAL A 4 9.49 -10.73 -19.24
C VAL A 4 9.23 -11.68 -20.35
N GLY A 5 8.51 -12.65 -20.11
CA GLY A 5 8.23 -13.62 -21.14
C GLY A 5 7.41 -13.07 -22.23
N ASN A 6 7.76 -13.30 -23.43
CA ASN A 6 7.11 -12.77 -24.53
C ASN A 6 6.62 -13.83 -25.38
N GLN A 7 5.37 -14.06 -25.50
CA GLN A 7 4.87 -15.08 -26.32
C GLN A 7 4.39 -14.55 -27.56
N GLY A 8 5.01 -14.67 -28.54
CA GLY A 8 4.63 -14.13 -29.78
C GLY A 8 3.56 -14.83 -30.35
N ASP A 9 2.64 -14.32 -30.88
CA ASP A 9 1.70 -15.03 -31.47
C ASP A 9 1.37 -14.52 -32.72
N GLY A 10 1.91 -14.37 -33.47
CA GLY A 10 1.68 -14.04 -34.75
C GLY A 10 1.05 -12.85 -35.04
N GLY A 11 0.27 -12.48 -34.71
CA GLY A 11 -0.30 -11.41 -35.17
C GLY A 11 -0.13 -10.25 -34.50
N GLY A 12 0.09 -10.16 -33.45
CA GLY A 12 0.11 -8.96 -32.89
C GLY A 12 1.19 -8.79 -31.98
N ARG A 13 1.07 -8.00 -31.04
CA ARG A 13 2.09 -7.83 -30.15
C ARG A 13 2.24 -9.01 -29.32
N PRO A 14 3.40 -9.40 -28.91
CA PRO A 14 3.61 -10.54 -28.07
C PRO A 14 2.95 -10.33 -26.72
N LEU A 15 2.50 -11.37 -26.13
CA LEU A 15 1.92 -11.28 -24.81
C LEU A 15 3.03 -11.30 -23.80
N VAL A 16 2.90 -10.53 -22.77
CA VAL A 16 3.84 -10.50 -21.71
C VAL A 16 3.37 -11.48 -20.65
N VAL A 17 4.23 -12.38 -20.25
CA VAL A 17 3.89 -13.38 -19.25
C VAL A 17 4.94 -13.39 -18.16
N PHE A 18 4.54 -13.38 -16.92
CA PHE A 18 5.48 -13.42 -15.80
C PHE A 18 5.63 -14.86 -15.35
N ASP A 19 6.86 -15.28 -15.15
CA ASP A 19 7.10 -16.63 -14.67
C ASP A 19 7.10 -16.60 -13.13
N ALA A 20 7.36 -17.73 -12.52
CA ALA A 20 7.31 -17.83 -11.07
C ALA A 20 8.33 -16.92 -10.40
N ALA A 21 9.51 -16.80 -10.98
CA ALA A 21 10.53 -15.95 -10.39
C ALA A 21 10.14 -14.49 -10.47
N GLN A 22 9.55 -14.08 -11.58
CA GLN A 22 9.12 -12.71 -11.74
C GLN A 22 7.94 -12.40 -10.82
N THR A 23 7.06 -13.37 -10.64
CA THR A 23 5.93 -13.20 -9.73
C THR A 23 6.44 -13.04 -8.29
N ALA A 24 7.46 -13.79 -7.91
CA ALA A 24 8.05 -13.64 -6.59
C ALA A 24 8.70 -12.26 -6.44
N GLN A 25 9.28 -11.75 -7.52
CA GLN A 25 9.85 -10.42 -7.49
C GLN A 25 8.76 -9.37 -7.30
N VAL A 26 7.60 -9.58 -7.91
CA VAL A 26 6.49 -8.66 -7.75
C VAL A 26 6.12 -8.56 -6.27
N GLU A 27 6.04 -9.68 -5.60
CA GLU A 27 5.68 -9.67 -4.19
C GLU A 27 6.72 -8.91 -3.37
N ALA A 28 8.00 -9.16 -3.61
CA ALA A 28 9.05 -8.50 -2.85
C ALA A 28 9.10 -7.00 -3.15
N LEU A 29 8.93 -6.63 -4.41
CA LEU A 29 9.05 -5.23 -4.78
C LEU A 29 7.80 -4.42 -4.42
N ALA A 30 6.69 -5.08 -4.22
CA ALA A 30 5.46 -4.37 -3.86
C ALA A 30 5.61 -3.61 -2.55
N ALA A 31 6.57 -3.99 -1.73
CA ALA A 31 6.80 -3.29 -0.49
C ALA A 31 7.29 -1.87 -0.74
N VAL A 32 8.00 -1.65 -1.83
CA VAL A 32 8.63 -0.36 -2.07
C VAL A 32 8.29 0.31 -3.38
N LEU A 33 7.67 -0.36 -4.31
CA LEU A 33 7.36 0.23 -5.60
C LEU A 33 5.87 0.34 -5.83
N SER A 34 5.48 1.42 -6.48
CA SER A 34 4.11 1.56 -6.93
C SER A 34 3.94 0.72 -8.19
N LYS A 35 2.71 0.60 -8.69
CA LYS A 35 2.49 -0.13 -9.91
C LYS A 35 3.23 0.48 -11.08
N GLY A 36 3.27 1.78 -11.17
CA GLY A 36 4.00 2.44 -12.25
C GLY A 36 5.48 2.15 -12.17
N GLN A 37 6.04 2.18 -10.96
CA GLN A 37 7.44 1.88 -10.79
C GLN A 37 7.73 0.41 -11.03
N MET A 38 6.79 -0.45 -10.66
CA MET A 38 6.92 -1.88 -10.91
C MET A 38 6.97 -2.14 -12.41
N ALA A 39 6.10 -1.48 -13.17
CA ALA A 39 6.10 -1.64 -14.62
C ALA A 39 7.43 -1.19 -15.20
N ASP A 40 7.96 -0.07 -14.70
CA ASP A 40 9.25 0.39 -15.17
C ASP A 40 10.35 -0.61 -14.86
N TYR A 41 10.28 -1.22 -13.70
CA TYR A 41 11.29 -2.20 -13.31
C TYR A 41 11.31 -3.37 -14.31
N PHE A 42 10.15 -3.79 -14.78
CA PHE A 42 10.07 -4.89 -15.71
C PHE A 42 10.08 -4.43 -17.16
N SER A 43 10.29 -3.14 -17.38
CA SER A 43 10.39 -2.58 -18.73
C SER A 43 9.12 -2.73 -19.56
N ILE A 44 8.00 -2.56 -18.93
CA ILE A 44 6.72 -2.60 -19.62
C ILE A 44 5.92 -1.39 -19.19
N SER A 45 4.83 -1.12 -19.89
CA SER A 45 3.99 0.00 -19.51
C SER A 45 3.08 -0.41 -18.37
N GLU A 46 2.54 0.54 -17.67
CA GLU A 46 1.62 0.24 -16.59
C GLU A 46 0.37 -0.43 -17.13
N THR A 47 -0.07 -0.06 -18.31
CA THR A 47 -1.22 -0.70 -18.94
C THR A 47 -0.92 -2.17 -19.18
N THR A 48 0.29 -2.47 -19.67
CA THR A 48 0.69 -3.86 -19.90
C THR A 48 0.73 -4.62 -18.59
N LEU A 49 1.20 -3.98 -17.52
CA LEU A 49 1.24 -4.65 -16.23
C LEU A 49 -0.18 -4.99 -15.77
N ARG A 50 -1.13 -4.09 -15.98
CA ARG A 50 -2.50 -4.38 -15.61
C ARG A 50 -3.07 -5.51 -16.43
N GLU A 51 -2.68 -5.61 -17.69
CA GLU A 51 -3.12 -6.72 -18.53
C GLU A 51 -2.55 -8.03 -18.03
N VAL A 52 -1.29 -8.01 -17.58
CA VAL A 52 -0.69 -9.21 -17.02
C VAL A 52 -1.47 -9.63 -15.78
N GLU A 53 -1.80 -8.67 -14.94
CA GLU A 53 -2.54 -8.98 -13.72
C GLU A 53 -3.90 -9.59 -14.02
N SER A 54 -4.52 -9.15 -15.10
CA SER A 54 -5.80 -9.70 -15.46
C SER A 54 -5.67 -11.11 -15.95
N ARG A 55 -4.65 -11.40 -16.73
CA ARG A 55 -4.48 -12.75 -17.26
C ARG A 55 -3.85 -13.67 -16.27
N GLN A 56 -3.02 -13.16 -15.38
CA GLN A 56 -2.34 -13.96 -14.40
C GLN A 56 -2.70 -13.48 -13.02
N PRO A 57 -3.81 -13.93 -12.47
CA PRO A 57 -4.25 -13.45 -11.16
C PRO A 57 -3.22 -13.66 -10.07
N GLU A 58 -2.35 -14.64 -10.22
CA GLU A 58 -1.31 -14.88 -9.22
C GLU A 58 -0.33 -13.71 -9.15
N VAL A 59 -0.17 -12.97 -10.23
CA VAL A 59 0.71 -11.80 -10.22
C VAL A 59 0.04 -10.67 -9.41
N PHE A 60 -1.25 -10.50 -9.63
CA PHE A 60 -1.99 -9.49 -8.90
C PHE A 60 -2.02 -9.83 -7.41
N ASP A 61 -2.23 -11.11 -7.09
CA ASP A 61 -2.24 -11.55 -5.71
C ASP A 61 -0.87 -11.35 -5.06
N ALA A 62 0.20 -11.59 -5.79
CA ALA A 62 1.54 -11.38 -5.28
C ALA A 62 1.74 -9.91 -4.91
N TYR A 63 1.29 -9.02 -5.78
CA TYR A 63 1.42 -7.59 -5.51
C TYR A 63 0.64 -7.23 -4.24
N LYS A 64 -0.58 -7.68 -4.14
CA LYS A 64 -1.41 -7.35 -2.99
C LYS A 64 -0.81 -7.92 -1.71
N ARG A 65 -0.31 -9.15 -1.78
CA ARG A 65 0.27 -9.79 -0.60
C ARG A 65 1.52 -9.05 -0.14
N GLY A 66 2.37 -8.67 -1.09
CA GLY A 66 3.58 -7.95 -0.75
C GLY A 66 3.30 -6.61 -0.13
N LYS A 67 2.32 -5.91 -0.67
CA LYS A 67 1.94 -4.62 -0.16
C LYS A 67 1.33 -4.78 1.25
N ALA A 68 0.49 -5.77 1.43
CA ALA A 68 -0.14 -5.98 2.73
C ALA A 68 0.88 -6.35 3.80
N LYS A 69 1.88 -7.15 3.43
CA LYS A 69 2.91 -7.51 4.39
C LYS A 69 3.71 -6.29 4.81
N ALA A 70 4.04 -5.43 3.87
CA ALA A 70 4.81 -4.23 4.17
C ALA A 70 4.01 -3.29 5.06
N ILE A 71 2.75 -3.10 4.73
CA ILE A 71 1.88 -2.24 5.53
C ILE A 71 1.75 -2.82 6.93
N GLY A 72 1.57 -4.13 7.03
CA GLY A 72 1.44 -4.77 8.33
C GLY A 72 2.67 -4.62 9.19
N ASN A 73 3.86 -4.70 8.59
CA ASN A 73 5.08 -4.54 9.36
C ASN A 73 5.25 -3.12 9.88
N VAL A 74 4.93 -2.15 9.06
CA VAL A 74 5.02 -0.76 9.48
C VAL A 74 3.95 -0.48 10.54
N ALA A 75 2.75 -1.03 10.35
CA ALA A 75 1.67 -0.81 11.30
C ALA A 75 2.01 -1.39 12.67
N LYS A 76 2.66 -2.55 12.69
CA LYS A 76 3.06 -3.13 13.95
C LYS A 76 4.04 -2.23 14.65
N ASN A 77 4.99 -1.66 13.92
CA ASN A 77 5.95 -0.77 14.50
C ASN A 77 5.27 0.50 14.98
N LEU A 78 4.32 1.01 14.23
CA LEU A 78 3.59 2.20 14.62
C LEU A 78 2.85 1.96 15.94
N ILE A 79 2.21 0.82 16.07
CA ILE A 79 1.49 0.48 17.29
C ILE A 79 2.46 0.39 18.47
N THR A 80 3.61 -0.22 18.25
CA THR A 80 4.60 -0.34 19.31
C THR A 80 5.08 1.04 19.75
N GLN A 81 5.33 1.91 18.79
CA GLN A 81 5.77 3.25 19.12
C GLN A 81 4.69 4.02 19.89
N ALA A 82 3.44 3.86 19.47
CA ALA A 82 2.34 4.55 20.13
C ALA A 82 2.19 4.05 21.56
N GLN A 83 2.34 2.74 21.75
CA GLN A 83 2.22 2.17 23.08
C GLN A 83 3.36 2.59 23.99
N ASN A 84 4.49 2.92 23.39
CA ASN A 84 5.63 3.36 24.16
C ASN A 84 5.66 4.88 24.38
N GLY A 85 4.60 5.54 24.06
CA GLY A 85 4.50 6.95 24.38
C GLY A 85 4.72 7.94 23.25
N ASN A 86 4.87 7.45 22.04
CA ASN A 86 5.07 8.36 20.92
C ASN A 86 3.72 8.94 20.55
N ILE A 87 3.51 10.20 20.86
CA ILE A 87 2.23 10.84 20.63
C ILE A 87 1.87 10.94 19.16
N SER A 88 2.85 11.25 18.32
CA SER A 88 2.57 11.34 16.88
C SER A 88 2.09 10.01 16.33
N ALA A 89 2.71 8.92 16.76
CA ALA A 89 2.29 7.60 16.31
C ALA A 89 0.88 7.28 16.79
N ALA A 90 0.56 7.67 18.03
CA ALA A 90 -0.75 7.40 18.57
C ALA A 90 -1.82 8.18 17.83
N ILE A 91 -1.55 9.43 17.51
CA ILE A 91 -2.50 10.24 16.77
C ILE A 91 -2.71 9.69 15.39
N PHE A 92 -1.61 9.30 14.72
CA PHE A 92 -1.73 8.77 13.39
C PHE A 92 -2.55 7.48 13.39
N TYR A 93 -2.30 6.62 14.35
CA TYR A 93 -3.03 5.38 14.44
C TYR A 93 -4.52 5.63 14.65
N LEU A 94 -4.85 6.54 15.54
CA LEU A 94 -6.25 6.82 15.81
C LEU A 94 -6.95 7.44 14.61
N LYS A 95 -6.25 8.29 13.88
CA LYS A 95 -6.86 8.85 12.71
C LYS A 95 -7.09 7.83 11.64
N THR A 96 -6.16 6.94 11.43
CA THR A 96 -6.26 6.03 10.29
C THR A 96 -7.06 4.77 10.61
N GLN A 97 -7.00 4.31 11.84
CA GLN A 97 -7.64 3.03 12.16
C GLN A 97 -8.90 3.17 12.98
N ALA A 98 -9.00 4.19 13.77
CA ALA A 98 -10.20 4.36 14.59
C ALA A 98 -11.13 5.42 14.07
N GLY A 99 -10.84 6.01 12.97
CA GLY A 99 -11.73 6.96 12.35
C GLY A 99 -11.72 8.37 12.92
N TRP A 100 -10.76 8.68 13.73
CA TRP A 100 -10.71 10.03 14.27
C TRP A 100 -10.32 10.99 13.17
N LYS A 101 -10.97 12.09 13.03
CA LYS A 101 -10.65 13.02 12.04
C LYS A 101 -10.31 14.33 12.54
N GLU A 102 -9.49 15.03 11.92
CA GLU A 102 -9.14 16.32 12.23
C GLU A 102 -9.87 17.10 11.29
N ASP A 103 -10.92 17.55 11.52
CA ASP A 103 -11.69 18.22 10.65
C ASP A 103 -11.49 19.57 10.45
N LYS A 104 -10.55 20.02 10.00
CA LYS A 104 -10.38 21.29 9.73
C LYS A 104 -11.35 21.85 8.90
N GLU A 105 -11.75 21.29 7.97
CA GLU A 105 -12.64 21.88 7.12
C GLU A 105 -13.98 21.77 7.55
N GLN A 106 -14.36 20.92 8.23
CA GLN A 106 -15.67 20.86 8.56
C GLN A 106 -15.89 21.37 9.78
N THR A 107 -15.11 21.54 10.38
CA THR A 107 -15.21 22.14 11.54
C THR A 107 -16.45 22.22 12.10
N ASP A 108 -17.15 22.44 11.77
CA ASP A 108 -18.29 22.69 12.34
C ASP A 108 -18.91 21.66 12.96
N THR A 109 -18.91 20.84 12.76
CA THR A 109 -19.64 19.95 13.24
C THR A 109 -19.12 19.24 14.24
N ARG A 110 -18.51 19.08 14.57
CA ARG A 110 -18.04 18.30 15.30
C ARG A 110 -17.63 18.44 16.38
N PRO A 111 -17.78 18.04 16.92
CA PRO A 111 -17.46 18.14 18.06
C PRO A 111 -16.33 17.84 18.40
N THR A 112 -15.89 17.80 18.52
CA THR A 112 -15.03 17.59 18.68
C THR A 112 -14.37 17.02 19.37
N VAL A 113 -14.10 16.81 19.78
CA VAL A 113 -13.43 16.27 20.27
C VAL A 113 -12.71 16.55 20.87
N ASN A 114 -12.63 17.05 21.04
CA ASN A 114 -12.03 17.26 21.48
C ASN A 114 -11.45 17.00 22.25
N ILE A 115 -11.23 16.90 22.55
CA ILE A 115 -10.70 16.63 23.06
C ILE A 115 -10.24 16.59 23.77
N THR A 116 -10.13 16.82 24.02
CA THR A 116 -9.71 16.82 24.55
C THR A 116 -8.98 16.58 25.16
N TYR A 117 -8.62 16.71 25.37
CA TYR A 117 -7.82 16.42 25.70
C TYR A 117 -7.60 16.31 26.64
N VAL A 118 -7.82 16.36 26.94
CA VAL A 118 -7.66 16.39 27.67
C VAL A 118 -7.32 16.43 28.50
N THR A 119 -7.26 16.76 28.78
CA THR A 119 -6.93 16.98 29.40
C THR A 119 -7.10 16.88 30.40
N PRO A 120 -7.08 16.72 30.91
CA PRO A 120 -7.36 16.59 31.81
C PRO A 120 -7.60 17.38 32.56
N ASP A 121 -7.29 17.95 32.71
CA ASP A 121 -7.30 18.74 33.27
C ASP A 121 -7.88 19.56 32.92
N SER A 122 -7.86 19.62 32.41
CA SER A 122 -8.24 20.37 31.93
C SER A 122 -9.32 20.50 32.00
N ALA A 123 -9.63 20.14 32.17
CA ALA A 123 -10.46 20.20 32.12
C ALA A 123 -11.01 20.50 32.74
N PRO A 124 -11.32 20.71 32.91
CA PRO A 124 -11.80 21.01 33.36
C PRO A 124 -12.35 21.14 33.72
#